data_6ae3e8f1257d604e354dd6cee09b092e
#
_entry.id   6ae3e8f1257d604e354dd6cee09b092e
#
_cell.length_a   1.000
_cell.length_b   1.000
_cell.length_c   1.000
_cell.angle_alpha   90.00
_cell.angle_beta   90.00
_cell.angle_gamma   90.00
#
_symmetry.space_group_name_H-M   'P 1'
#
loop_
_entity.id
_entity.type
_entity.pdbx_description
1 polymer ?
#
loop_
_entity_poly.entity_id
_entity_poly.type
_entity_poly.pdbx_seq_one_letter_code
_entity_poly.pdbx_strand_id
1 'polypeptide(L)'
;MGGQHRVVDTDRVWYMSQIAALKRGTKGTICSNPVVSGVTNTQLSLIQIDNYGPWTVTPEPRREMDLQTLQSRLFADLAQFVGSRDGYVFFTRFDNMVAVTNGLDEADHELLQESIANRYPVTISLGIGVDSSPIEALEAGTAGLQHAGSAQDGDRREVLAGDALPASDRTDEDLQIAHFDVNDATGKYTDRLNEFDSFIHIEQGYATLMRYLREEYGGLSFFVGGDNIISVCPNMGEAGYRDAIRHVEQEAGVELKVGVGTGRTAHEAGFAAKHALEVCREHGTDVEFDRVYAEVAND
;
A
#
# COMPACT_ATOMS: atom_id res chain seq x y z
N MET A 1 -20.97 12.72 50.23
CA MET A 1 -20.45 11.40 49.85
C MET A 1 -20.75 11.20 48.38
N GLY A 2 -19.78 11.55 47.52
CA GLY A 2 -19.91 11.47 46.06
C GLY A 2 -19.11 10.28 45.54
N GLY A 3 -19.83 9.27 45.04
CA GLY A 3 -19.22 8.14 44.36
C GLY A 3 -18.92 8.49 42.90
N GLN A 4 -17.68 8.54 42.54
CA GLN A 4 -17.25 8.60 41.14
C GLN A 4 -17.31 7.20 40.55
N HIS A 5 -18.25 6.94 39.64
CA HIS A 5 -18.22 5.76 38.78
C HIS A 5 -17.16 5.95 37.67
N ARG A 6 -16.06 5.19 37.77
CA ARG A 6 -15.14 4.98 36.64
C ARG A 6 -15.85 4.14 35.58
N VAL A 7 -16.16 4.72 34.44
CA VAL A 7 -16.52 3.97 33.23
C VAL A 7 -15.25 3.25 32.76
N VAL A 8 -15.26 1.93 32.83
CA VAL A 8 -14.19 1.10 32.23
C VAL A 8 -14.51 0.98 30.75
N ASP A 9 -13.63 1.50 29.92
CA ASP A 9 -13.71 1.41 28.47
C ASP A 9 -13.52 -0.05 28.03
N THR A 10 -14.63 -0.74 27.80
CA THR A 10 -14.68 -2.15 27.42
C THR A 10 -14.12 -2.41 26.01
N ASP A 11 -14.08 -1.42 25.14
CA ASP A 11 -13.63 -1.57 23.76
C ASP A 11 -12.10 -1.68 23.68
N ARG A 12 -11.40 -0.98 24.57
CA ARG A 12 -9.94 -1.06 24.67
C ARG A 12 -9.43 -2.41 25.19
N VAL A 13 -10.20 -3.06 26.05
CA VAL A 13 -9.88 -4.38 26.62
C VAL A 13 -10.09 -5.48 25.57
N TRP A 14 -11.10 -5.33 24.72
CA TRP A 14 -11.38 -6.29 23.65
C TRP A 14 -10.30 -6.27 22.57
N TYR A 15 -9.83 -5.08 22.16
CA TYR A 15 -8.77 -4.91 21.15
C TYR A 15 -7.43 -5.50 21.61
N MET A 16 -7.05 -5.29 22.87
CA MET A 16 -5.81 -5.83 23.45
C MET A 16 -5.85 -7.35 23.66
N SER A 17 -7.03 -7.96 23.85
CA SER A 17 -7.17 -9.41 23.98
C SER A 17 -7.04 -10.14 22.64
N GLN A 18 -7.41 -9.51 21.53
CA GLN A 18 -7.26 -10.04 20.18
C GLN A 18 -5.78 -10.09 19.76
N ILE A 19 -5.01 -9.05 20.06
CA ILE A 19 -3.55 -9.01 19.77
C ILE A 19 -2.80 -10.08 20.58
N ALA A 20 -3.24 -10.38 21.81
CA ALA A 20 -2.63 -11.43 22.65
C ALA A 20 -3.00 -12.86 22.19
N ALA A 21 -4.12 -13.05 21.50
CA ALA A 21 -4.53 -14.34 20.94
C ALA A 21 -3.79 -14.67 19.64
N LEU A 22 -3.50 -13.67 18.80
CA LEU A 22 -2.72 -13.81 17.57
C LEU A 22 -1.26 -14.23 17.82
N LYS A 23 -0.68 -13.92 18.99
CA LYS A 23 0.70 -14.31 19.35
C LYS A 23 0.85 -15.76 19.84
N ARG A 24 -0.22 -16.58 19.90
CA ARG A 24 -0.20 -17.96 20.42
C ARG A 24 -0.60 -19.05 19.42
N GLY A 25 -0.63 -18.78 18.13
CA GLY A 25 -0.95 -19.73 17.07
C GLY A 25 0.30 -20.35 16.47
N THR A 26 0.60 -21.57 16.88
CA THR A 26 1.31 -22.71 16.23
C THR A 26 2.51 -22.40 15.31
N LYS A 27 3.67 -22.88 15.76
CA LYS A 27 4.84 -23.13 14.90
C LYS A 27 4.47 -24.12 13.77
N GLY A 28 4.07 -23.59 12.62
CA GLY A 28 4.03 -24.32 11.36
C GLY A 28 5.44 -24.45 10.84
N THR A 29 5.84 -25.67 10.46
CA THR A 29 7.11 -25.99 9.82
C THR A 29 7.18 -25.24 8.50
N ILE A 30 8.05 -24.23 8.42
CA ILE A 30 8.34 -23.49 7.19
C ILE A 30 9.12 -24.44 6.28
N CYS A 31 8.50 -24.85 5.16
CA CYS A 31 9.22 -25.50 4.06
C CYS A 31 10.17 -24.44 3.47
N SER A 32 11.47 -24.62 3.70
CA SER A 32 12.51 -23.79 3.13
C SER A 32 12.64 -24.04 1.64
N ASN A 33 12.03 -23.17 0.82
CA ASN A 33 12.45 -22.99 -0.57
C ASN A 33 13.82 -22.32 -0.61
N PRO A 34 14.70 -22.63 -1.58
CA PRO A 34 16.03 -22.03 -1.64
C PRO A 34 15.89 -20.52 -1.86
N VAL A 35 16.23 -19.75 -0.85
CA VAL A 35 16.34 -18.29 -0.89
C VAL A 35 17.47 -17.93 -1.83
N VAL A 36 17.18 -17.29 -2.94
CA VAL A 36 18.16 -16.54 -3.72
C VAL A 36 18.63 -15.39 -2.82
N SER A 37 19.91 -15.36 -2.51
CA SER A 37 20.52 -14.45 -1.55
C SER A 37 20.71 -13.04 -2.13
N GLY A 38 19.68 -12.25 -2.11
CA GLY A 38 19.72 -10.79 -2.15
C GLY A 38 18.78 -10.30 -1.07
N VAL A 39 19.23 -9.45 -0.15
CA VAL A 39 18.35 -8.78 0.79
C VAL A 39 17.61 -7.74 -0.04
N THR A 40 16.33 -7.98 -0.33
CA THR A 40 15.46 -7.01 -1.01
C THR A 40 15.08 -5.94 0.00
N ASN A 41 15.18 -4.68 -0.36
CA ASN A 41 14.82 -3.56 0.52
C ASN A 41 13.66 -2.78 -0.08
N THR A 42 12.50 -2.90 0.52
CA THR A 42 11.33 -2.07 0.19
C THR A 42 11.33 -0.82 1.05
N GLN A 43 11.36 0.36 0.44
CA GLN A 43 11.14 1.62 1.14
C GLN A 43 9.71 2.09 0.94
N LEU A 44 9.01 2.26 2.05
CA LEU A 44 7.66 2.80 2.10
C LEU A 44 7.61 4.09 2.90
N SER A 45 6.78 5.02 2.45
CA SER A 45 6.49 6.25 3.19
C SER A 45 5.01 6.29 3.52
N LEU A 46 4.67 6.26 4.83
CA LEU A 46 3.34 6.59 5.30
C LEU A 46 3.18 8.10 5.23
N ILE A 47 2.15 8.56 4.52
CA ILE A 47 1.79 9.97 4.37
C ILE A 47 0.53 10.22 5.18
N GLN A 48 0.60 11.13 6.17
CA GLN A 48 -0.55 11.54 6.99
C GLN A 48 -0.83 13.02 6.81
N ILE A 49 -2.08 13.39 6.58
CA ILE A 49 -2.50 14.80 6.65
C ILE A 49 -2.55 15.21 8.11
N ASP A 50 -1.79 16.25 8.46
CA ASP A 50 -1.69 16.74 9.83
C ASP A 50 -2.98 17.39 10.30
N ASN A 51 -3.39 17.08 11.53
CA ASN A 51 -4.53 17.67 12.22
C ASN A 51 -5.84 17.61 11.38
N TYR A 52 -5.97 16.62 10.49
CA TYR A 52 -7.05 16.56 9.51
C TYR A 52 -8.44 16.53 10.18
N GLY A 53 -8.68 15.64 11.13
CA GLY A 53 -9.97 15.52 11.81
C GLY A 53 -10.43 16.85 12.43
N PRO A 54 -9.65 17.48 13.34
CA PRO A 54 -9.99 18.81 13.87
C PRO A 54 -10.11 19.89 12.81
N TRP A 55 -9.27 19.88 11.76
CA TRP A 55 -9.33 20.84 10.66
C TRP A 55 -10.63 20.75 9.87
N THR A 56 -11.22 19.57 9.69
CA THR A 56 -12.47 19.41 8.94
C THR A 56 -13.68 20.05 9.62
N VAL A 57 -13.61 20.30 10.94
CA VAL A 57 -14.73 20.82 11.74
C VAL A 57 -14.47 22.20 12.37
N THR A 58 -13.28 22.78 12.18
CA THR A 58 -12.89 24.06 12.82
C THR A 58 -12.60 25.13 11.76
N PRO A 59 -13.11 26.39 11.90
CA PRO A 59 -14.04 26.91 12.94
C PRO A 59 -15.47 26.42 12.82
N GLU A 60 -15.84 25.82 11.68
CA GLU A 60 -17.15 25.22 11.40
C GLU A 60 -16.98 24.01 10.48
N PRO A 61 -17.92 23.05 10.48
CA PRO A 61 -17.84 21.88 9.61
C PRO A 61 -17.72 22.24 8.13
N ARG A 62 -16.73 21.67 7.45
CA ARG A 62 -16.52 21.83 6.01
C ARG A 62 -17.48 20.93 5.24
N ARG A 63 -17.87 21.38 4.04
CA ARG A 63 -18.73 20.57 3.17
C ARG A 63 -17.95 19.35 2.65
N GLU A 64 -18.61 18.21 2.58
CA GLU A 64 -18.01 16.95 2.13
C GLU A 64 -17.38 17.07 0.72
N MET A 65 -18.04 17.77 -0.19
CA MET A 65 -17.51 18.00 -1.53
C MET A 65 -16.18 18.78 -1.55
N ASP A 66 -15.96 19.68 -0.57
CA ASP A 66 -14.71 20.44 -0.46
C ASP A 66 -13.59 19.55 0.08
N LEU A 67 -13.92 18.63 1.02
CA LEU A 67 -13.01 17.64 1.56
C LEU A 67 -12.57 16.66 0.48
N GLN A 68 -13.51 16.10 -0.29
CA GLN A 68 -13.21 15.20 -1.40
C GLN A 68 -12.37 15.89 -2.48
N THR A 69 -12.66 17.17 -2.77
CA THR A 69 -11.87 17.95 -3.73
C THR A 69 -10.45 18.16 -3.23
N LEU A 70 -10.26 18.49 -1.94
CA LEU A 70 -8.94 18.65 -1.33
C LEU A 70 -8.15 17.33 -1.42
N GLN A 71 -8.75 16.24 -0.96
CA GLN A 71 -8.11 14.91 -0.95
C GLN A 71 -7.69 14.46 -2.35
N SER A 72 -8.56 14.65 -3.35
CA SER A 72 -8.26 14.26 -4.73
C SER A 72 -7.12 15.10 -5.34
N ARG A 73 -7.10 16.43 -5.07
CA ARG A 73 -6.02 17.30 -5.55
C ARG A 73 -4.70 16.99 -4.84
N LEU A 74 -4.74 16.79 -3.53
CA LEU A 74 -3.57 16.42 -2.75
C LEU A 74 -2.96 15.10 -3.25
N PHE A 75 -3.81 14.09 -3.48
CA PHE A 75 -3.36 12.83 -4.06
C PHE A 75 -2.72 13.02 -5.44
N ALA A 76 -3.33 13.81 -6.32
CA ALA A 76 -2.79 14.04 -7.65
C ALA A 76 -1.40 14.70 -7.60
N ASP A 77 -1.21 15.70 -6.72
CA ASP A 77 0.08 16.37 -6.56
C ASP A 77 1.13 15.45 -5.92
N LEU A 78 0.75 14.63 -4.92
CA LEU A 78 1.61 13.61 -4.31
C LEU A 78 2.02 12.55 -5.34
N ALA A 79 1.05 12.04 -6.11
CA ALA A 79 1.30 11.04 -7.14
C ALA A 79 2.20 11.58 -8.26
N GLN A 80 2.03 12.85 -8.65
CA GLN A 80 2.90 13.50 -9.64
C GLN A 80 4.33 13.67 -9.10
N PHE A 81 4.48 14.14 -7.85
CA PHE A 81 5.79 14.36 -7.25
C PHE A 81 6.56 13.05 -7.09
N VAL A 82 5.94 12.06 -6.46
CA VAL A 82 6.53 10.74 -6.21
C VAL A 82 6.75 9.98 -7.53
N GLY A 83 5.79 10.07 -8.46
CA GLY A 83 5.89 9.44 -9.77
C GLY A 83 7.01 10.02 -10.64
N SER A 84 7.32 11.32 -10.52
CA SER A 84 8.49 11.93 -11.20
C SER A 84 9.84 11.42 -10.68
N ARG A 85 9.82 10.63 -9.61
CA ARG A 85 10.96 9.96 -8.97
C ARG A 85 10.79 8.44 -8.95
N ASP A 86 10.04 7.93 -9.93
CA ASP A 86 9.80 6.50 -10.16
C ASP A 86 9.10 5.76 -9.01
N GLY A 87 8.40 6.48 -8.12
CA GLY A 87 7.61 5.93 -7.04
C GLY A 87 6.13 5.79 -7.37
N TYR A 88 5.38 5.13 -6.47
CA TYR A 88 3.91 5.03 -6.52
C TYR A 88 3.29 5.57 -5.25
N VAL A 89 2.06 6.12 -5.35
CA VAL A 89 1.25 6.54 -4.21
C VAL A 89 -0.11 5.85 -4.26
N PHE A 90 -0.57 5.38 -3.12
CA PHE A 90 -1.84 4.68 -2.98
C PHE A 90 -2.68 5.28 -1.86
N PHE A 91 -3.99 5.37 -2.08
CA PHE A 91 -4.93 5.65 -1.01
C PHE A 91 -5.04 4.50 -0.02
N THR A 92 -5.18 4.85 1.27
CA THR A 92 -5.67 3.92 2.30
C THR A 92 -7.00 4.39 2.86
N ARG A 93 -7.06 5.57 3.46
CA ARG A 93 -8.28 6.17 4.03
C ARG A 93 -8.46 7.62 3.62
N PHE A 94 -7.97 8.05 2.49
CA PHE A 94 -7.98 9.42 1.95
C PHE A 94 -7.27 10.49 2.80
N ASP A 95 -7.30 10.40 4.14
CA ASP A 95 -6.51 11.21 5.09
C ASP A 95 -5.12 10.63 5.36
N ASN A 96 -4.90 9.41 4.92
CA ASN A 96 -3.62 8.70 4.95
C ASN A 96 -3.39 8.03 3.59
N MET A 97 -2.14 7.99 3.17
CA MET A 97 -1.69 7.34 1.93
C MET A 97 -0.40 6.58 2.20
N VAL A 98 -0.12 5.60 1.37
CA VAL A 98 1.16 4.87 1.38
C VAL A 98 1.84 5.09 0.04
N ALA A 99 3.12 5.44 0.09
CA ALA A 99 3.94 5.56 -1.10
C ALA A 99 5.07 4.53 -1.12
N VAL A 100 5.36 3.98 -2.28
CA VAL A 100 6.57 3.20 -2.56
C VAL A 100 7.63 4.18 -3.03
N THR A 101 8.66 4.37 -2.24
CA THR A 101 9.60 5.49 -2.37
C THR A 101 11.06 5.05 -2.50
N ASN A 102 11.34 3.86 -3.03
CA ASN A 102 12.70 3.36 -3.22
C ASN A 102 13.60 4.29 -4.04
N GLY A 103 13.02 5.16 -4.89
CA GLY A 103 13.74 6.17 -5.67
C GLY A 103 14.04 7.47 -4.92
N LEU A 104 13.38 7.74 -3.78
CA LEU A 104 13.46 9.01 -3.04
C LEU A 104 14.49 8.95 -1.92
N ASP A 105 15.23 10.04 -1.73
CA ASP A 105 16.08 10.26 -0.58
C ASP A 105 15.39 11.15 0.49
N GLU A 106 16.09 11.50 1.57
CA GLU A 106 15.55 12.32 2.65
C GLU A 106 15.20 13.74 2.15
N ALA A 107 16.06 14.35 1.32
CA ALA A 107 15.82 15.68 0.77
C ALA A 107 14.59 15.73 -0.14
N ASP A 108 14.30 14.65 -0.88
CA ASP A 108 13.07 14.53 -1.66
C ASP A 108 11.82 14.49 -0.76
N HIS A 109 11.89 13.83 0.38
CA HIS A 109 10.78 13.80 1.34
C HIS A 109 10.54 15.17 1.99
N GLU A 110 11.59 15.89 2.37
CA GLU A 110 11.50 17.27 2.86
C GLU A 110 10.89 18.20 1.80
N LEU A 111 11.35 18.12 0.56
CA LEU A 111 10.82 18.91 -0.56
C LEU A 111 9.33 18.58 -0.84
N LEU A 112 8.93 17.33 -0.68
CA LEU A 112 7.52 16.93 -0.79
C LEU A 112 6.67 17.63 0.27
N GLN A 113 7.09 17.63 1.55
CA GLN A 113 6.40 18.34 2.63
C GLN A 113 6.29 19.83 2.34
N GLU A 114 7.40 20.47 1.96
CA GLU A 114 7.43 21.91 1.60
C GLU A 114 6.48 22.22 0.43
N SER A 115 6.46 21.37 -0.61
CA SER A 115 5.57 21.54 -1.77
C SER A 115 4.10 21.52 -1.37
N ILE A 116 3.71 20.63 -0.45
CA ILE A 116 2.32 20.54 0.04
C ILE A 116 1.99 21.72 0.94
N ALA A 117 2.86 22.07 1.90
CA ALA A 117 2.66 23.21 2.81
C ALA A 117 2.44 24.53 2.05
N ASN A 118 3.16 24.71 0.93
CA ASN A 118 3.04 25.90 0.08
C ASN A 118 1.78 25.97 -0.78
N ARG A 119 1.07 24.86 -0.99
CA ARG A 119 -0.06 24.75 -1.94
C ARG A 119 -1.41 24.52 -1.27
N TYR A 120 -1.42 23.94 -0.08
CA TYR A 120 -2.62 23.48 0.59
C TYR A 120 -2.81 24.12 1.96
N PRO A 121 -4.05 24.23 2.44
CA PRO A 121 -4.34 24.73 3.79
C PRO A 121 -4.06 23.67 4.88
N VAL A 122 -3.41 22.59 4.55
CA VAL A 122 -2.99 21.48 5.42
C VAL A 122 -1.54 21.15 5.14
N THR A 123 -0.87 20.57 6.11
CA THR A 123 0.48 20.00 5.98
C THR A 123 0.42 18.48 6.02
N ILE A 124 1.52 17.83 5.75
CA ILE A 124 1.65 16.36 5.84
C ILE A 124 2.85 15.98 6.70
N SER A 125 2.71 14.91 7.44
CA SER A 125 3.82 14.21 8.09
C SER A 125 4.14 12.92 7.34
N LEU A 126 5.43 12.57 7.27
CA LEU A 126 5.96 11.42 6.55
C LEU A 126 6.69 10.48 7.51
N GLY A 127 6.31 9.20 7.47
CA GLY A 127 7.02 8.13 8.19
C GLY A 127 7.67 7.18 7.19
N ILE A 128 9.00 7.19 7.12
CA ILE A 128 9.79 6.34 6.23
C ILE A 128 10.12 5.04 6.95
N GLY A 129 9.92 3.93 6.29
CA GLY A 129 10.40 2.63 6.77
C GLY A 129 11.02 1.82 5.64
N VAL A 130 12.04 1.06 5.98
CA VAL A 130 12.80 0.21 5.06
C VAL A 130 12.92 -1.18 5.66
N ASP A 131 12.45 -2.18 4.94
CA ASP A 131 12.58 -3.59 5.31
C ASP A 131 12.44 -4.48 4.06
N SER A 132 12.83 -5.74 4.19
CA SER A 132 12.59 -6.76 3.15
C SER A 132 11.12 -7.19 3.05
N SER A 133 10.33 -6.93 4.09
CA SER A 133 8.90 -7.17 4.14
C SER A 133 8.16 -5.83 4.02
N PRO A 134 7.26 -5.65 3.03
CA PRO A 134 6.50 -4.41 2.90
C PRO A 134 5.70 -4.04 4.15
N ILE A 135 5.12 -5.01 4.86
CA ILE A 135 4.37 -4.72 6.09
C ILE A 135 5.30 -4.22 7.21
N GLU A 136 6.49 -4.81 7.38
CA GLU A 136 7.45 -4.38 8.39
C GLU A 136 8.00 -2.98 8.07
N ALA A 137 8.26 -2.69 6.78
CA ALA A 137 8.62 -1.34 6.34
C ALA A 137 7.52 -0.32 6.70
N LEU A 138 6.25 -0.64 6.42
CA LEU A 138 5.14 0.24 6.78
C LEU A 138 4.96 0.39 8.29
N GLU A 139 5.15 -0.70 9.06
CA GLU A 139 5.09 -0.67 10.52
C GLU A 139 6.21 0.20 11.12
N ALA A 140 7.43 0.16 10.57
CA ALA A 140 8.53 1.02 10.99
C ALA A 140 8.21 2.52 10.76
N GLY A 141 7.76 2.90 9.56
CA GLY A 141 7.34 4.28 9.28
C GLY A 141 6.16 4.74 10.13
N THR A 142 5.20 3.84 10.39
CA THR A 142 4.05 4.09 11.27
C THR A 142 4.49 4.34 12.70
N ALA A 143 5.40 3.52 13.24
CA ALA A 143 5.93 3.64 14.59
C ALA A 143 6.68 4.98 14.78
N GLY A 144 7.45 5.41 13.77
CA GLY A 144 8.12 6.71 13.78
C GLY A 144 7.14 7.88 13.96
N LEU A 145 6.04 7.89 13.18
CA LEU A 145 5.02 8.93 13.32
C LEU A 145 4.24 8.85 14.62
N GLN A 146 3.93 7.65 15.11
CA GLN A 146 3.25 7.44 16.40
C GLN A 146 4.11 7.93 17.57
N HIS A 147 5.43 7.75 17.49
CA HIS A 147 6.37 8.25 18.50
C HIS A 147 6.40 9.77 18.55
N ALA A 148 6.23 10.44 17.43
CA ALA A 148 6.16 11.90 17.34
C ALA A 148 4.84 12.50 17.87
N GLY A 149 3.84 11.66 18.19
CA GLY A 149 2.56 12.11 18.76
C GLY A 149 1.34 11.84 17.87
N SER A 150 0.18 12.34 18.30
CA SER A 150 -1.08 12.14 17.61
C SER A 150 -1.17 12.94 16.32
N ALA A 151 -1.66 12.32 15.23
CA ALA A 151 -1.97 13.01 13.98
C ALA A 151 -3.07 14.09 14.10
N GLN A 152 -3.81 14.11 15.22
CA GLN A 152 -4.83 15.11 15.51
C GLN A 152 -4.34 16.23 16.43
N ASP A 153 -3.09 16.18 16.85
CA ASP A 153 -2.46 17.25 17.63
C ASP A 153 -2.05 18.40 16.70
N GLY A 154 -2.58 19.59 16.98
CA GLY A 154 -2.31 20.78 16.18
C GLY A 154 -0.86 21.25 16.21
N ASP A 155 -0.08 20.84 17.23
CA ASP A 155 1.33 21.17 17.38
C ASP A 155 2.25 20.14 16.68
N ARG A 156 1.74 18.93 16.38
CA ARG A 156 2.46 17.90 15.62
C ARG A 156 2.23 18.11 14.13
N ARG A 157 3.20 18.73 13.46
CA ARG A 157 3.13 19.06 12.01
C ARG A 157 4.44 18.81 11.32
N GLU A 158 4.35 18.44 10.02
CA GLU A 158 5.50 18.30 9.12
C GLU A 158 6.61 17.43 9.70
N VAL A 159 6.21 16.36 10.43
CA VAL A 159 7.16 15.39 10.95
C VAL A 159 7.73 14.59 9.80
N LEU A 160 9.05 14.48 9.73
CA LEU A 160 9.77 13.50 8.93
C LEU A 160 10.41 12.50 9.89
N ALA A 161 9.98 11.24 9.86
CA ALA A 161 10.45 10.19 10.78
C ALA A 161 10.97 8.99 9.97
N GLY A 162 12.09 8.41 10.45
CA GLY A 162 12.80 7.31 9.80
C GLY A 162 13.79 7.79 8.74
N ASP A 163 14.71 6.91 8.37
CA ASP A 163 15.80 7.18 7.43
C ASP A 163 15.47 6.58 6.07
N ALA A 164 15.80 7.32 5.00
CA ALA A 164 15.63 6.83 3.63
C ALA A 164 16.75 5.84 3.27
N LEU A 165 16.43 4.87 2.41
CA LEU A 165 17.38 3.90 1.88
C LEU A 165 18.48 4.62 1.08
N PRO A 166 19.76 4.51 1.49
CA PRO A 166 20.86 5.12 0.76
C PRO A 166 20.91 4.64 -0.69
N ALA A 167 21.22 5.52 -1.63
CA ALA A 167 21.32 5.16 -3.04
C ALA A 167 22.35 4.05 -3.32
N SER A 168 23.39 3.96 -2.48
CA SER A 168 24.43 2.90 -2.56
C SER A 168 23.90 1.50 -2.21
N ASP A 169 22.81 1.43 -1.46
CA ASP A 169 22.26 0.20 -0.90
C ASP A 169 21.08 -0.34 -1.72
N ARG A 170 20.69 0.38 -2.80
CA ARG A 170 19.62 0.00 -3.72
C ARG A 170 20.11 -1.04 -4.72
N THR A 171 19.34 -2.10 -4.93
CA THR A 171 19.62 -3.18 -5.88
C THR A 171 18.57 -3.29 -6.98
N ASP A 172 18.89 -3.98 -8.07
CA ASP A 172 17.98 -4.15 -9.22
C ASP A 172 16.80 -5.09 -8.93
N GLU A 173 16.78 -5.75 -7.77
CA GLU A 173 15.75 -6.70 -7.37
C GLU A 173 15.05 -6.30 -6.05
N ASP A 174 15.14 -5.03 -5.62
CA ASP A 174 14.63 -4.59 -4.33
C ASP A 174 13.11 -4.64 -4.23
N LEU A 175 12.41 -4.39 -5.31
CA LEU A 175 10.96 -4.36 -5.33
C LEU A 175 10.36 -5.50 -6.15
N GLN A 176 9.35 -6.13 -5.59
CA GLN A 176 8.43 -6.97 -6.34
C GLN A 176 7.03 -6.35 -6.30
N ILE A 177 6.49 -6.05 -7.47
CA ILE A 177 5.13 -5.56 -7.66
C ILE A 177 4.33 -6.60 -8.42
N ALA A 178 3.11 -6.86 -7.93
CA ALA A 178 2.14 -7.71 -8.58
C ALA A 178 0.94 -6.87 -9.01
N HIS A 179 0.57 -6.98 -10.28
CA HIS A 179 -0.60 -6.33 -10.85
C HIS A 179 -1.67 -7.38 -11.09
N PHE A 180 -2.68 -7.39 -10.24
CA PHE A 180 -3.84 -8.27 -10.35
C PHE A 180 -4.96 -7.60 -11.15
N ASP A 181 -5.68 -8.42 -11.90
CA ASP A 181 -6.79 -8.00 -12.74
C ASP A 181 -7.92 -9.05 -12.64
N VAL A 182 -9.18 -8.62 -12.62
CA VAL A 182 -10.32 -9.53 -12.53
C VAL A 182 -10.59 -10.15 -13.89
N ASN A 183 -10.72 -11.48 -13.93
CA ASN A 183 -10.97 -12.21 -15.17
C ASN A 183 -12.36 -11.90 -15.72
N ASP A 184 -12.39 -11.34 -16.96
CA ASP A 184 -13.62 -11.01 -17.68
C ASP A 184 -14.58 -10.12 -16.85
N ALA A 185 -14.04 -9.08 -16.21
CA ALA A 185 -14.82 -8.15 -15.41
C ALA A 185 -15.96 -7.52 -16.21
N THR A 186 -15.73 -7.17 -17.49
CA THR A 186 -16.74 -6.63 -18.38
C THR A 186 -17.88 -7.61 -18.60
N GLY A 187 -17.60 -8.83 -19.05
CA GLY A 187 -18.63 -9.82 -19.38
C GLY A 187 -19.34 -10.42 -18.15
N LYS A 188 -18.64 -10.53 -17.01
CA LYS A 188 -19.22 -11.08 -15.77
C LYS A 188 -19.99 -10.04 -14.97
N TYR A 189 -19.49 -8.82 -14.87
CA TYR A 189 -20.02 -7.78 -13.98
C TYR A 189 -20.58 -6.60 -14.75
N THR A 190 -19.76 -5.83 -15.49
CA THR A 190 -20.14 -4.54 -16.08
C THR A 190 -21.33 -4.65 -17.05
N ASP A 191 -21.39 -5.68 -17.88
CA ASP A 191 -22.49 -5.88 -18.86
C ASP A 191 -23.73 -6.55 -18.27
N ARG A 192 -23.69 -7.02 -17.01
CA ARG A 192 -24.78 -7.80 -16.41
C ARG A 192 -25.33 -7.22 -15.12
N LEU A 193 -24.52 -6.50 -14.37
CA LEU A 193 -24.89 -5.92 -13.08
C LEU A 193 -24.98 -4.40 -13.19
N ASN A 194 -25.65 -3.74 -12.25
CA ASN A 194 -25.49 -2.31 -12.09
C ASN A 194 -24.11 -2.01 -11.51
N GLU A 195 -23.66 -0.75 -11.67
CA GLU A 195 -22.32 -0.33 -11.27
C GLU A 195 -22.03 -0.59 -9.80
N PHE A 196 -23.02 -0.41 -8.92
CA PHE A 196 -22.82 -0.59 -7.48
C PHE A 196 -22.66 -2.05 -7.08
N ASP A 197 -23.39 -2.97 -7.72
CA ASP A 197 -23.23 -4.41 -7.49
C ASP A 197 -21.89 -4.90 -8.05
N SER A 198 -21.45 -4.38 -9.21
CA SER A 198 -20.12 -4.65 -9.77
C SER A 198 -19.03 -4.20 -8.82
N PHE A 199 -19.16 -2.98 -8.28
CA PHE A 199 -18.24 -2.43 -7.27
C PHE A 199 -18.16 -3.30 -6.02
N ILE A 200 -19.30 -3.78 -5.47
CA ILE A 200 -19.31 -4.69 -4.31
C ILE A 200 -18.51 -5.95 -4.59
N HIS A 201 -18.67 -6.58 -5.75
CA HIS A 201 -17.95 -7.81 -6.09
C HIS A 201 -16.43 -7.58 -6.19
N ILE A 202 -16.02 -6.49 -6.84
CA ILE A 202 -14.61 -6.13 -6.98
C ILE A 202 -14.00 -5.83 -5.60
N GLU A 203 -14.69 -5.06 -4.75
CA GLU A 203 -14.24 -4.74 -3.39
C GLU A 203 -14.14 -5.98 -2.49
N GLN A 204 -15.04 -6.95 -2.64
CA GLN A 204 -14.94 -8.22 -1.91
C GLN A 204 -13.69 -9.01 -2.32
N GLY A 205 -13.41 -9.10 -3.62
CA GLY A 205 -12.18 -9.72 -4.13
C GLY A 205 -10.92 -9.01 -3.63
N TYR A 206 -10.93 -7.67 -3.70
CA TYR A 206 -9.84 -6.85 -3.20
C TYR A 206 -9.58 -7.05 -1.70
N ALA A 207 -10.62 -6.95 -0.87
CA ALA A 207 -10.49 -7.11 0.57
C ALA A 207 -9.98 -8.50 0.97
N THR A 208 -10.39 -9.55 0.22
CA THR A 208 -9.93 -10.93 0.44
C THR A 208 -8.45 -11.06 0.07
N LEU A 209 -8.05 -10.55 -1.10
CA LEU A 209 -6.64 -10.56 -1.55
C LEU A 209 -5.75 -9.77 -0.58
N MET A 210 -6.17 -8.56 -0.21
CA MET A 210 -5.43 -7.68 0.71
C MET A 210 -5.13 -8.38 2.04
N ARG A 211 -6.14 -9.04 2.63
CA ARG A 211 -5.98 -9.77 3.88
C ARG A 211 -5.05 -10.96 3.72
N TYR A 212 -5.25 -11.76 2.69
CA TYR A 212 -4.46 -12.96 2.45
C TYR A 212 -2.98 -12.65 2.24
N LEU A 213 -2.66 -11.70 1.33
CA LEU A 213 -1.27 -11.33 1.08
C LEU A 213 -0.59 -10.72 2.32
N ARG A 214 -1.34 -9.95 3.13
CA ARG A 214 -0.81 -9.38 4.36
C ARG A 214 -0.53 -10.45 5.42
N GLU A 215 -1.44 -11.39 5.63
CA GLU A 215 -1.34 -12.38 6.70
C GLU A 215 -0.35 -13.49 6.39
N GLU A 216 -0.30 -13.96 5.13
CA GLU A 216 0.54 -15.08 4.72
C GLU A 216 1.93 -14.65 4.25
N TYR A 217 2.06 -13.46 3.67
CA TYR A 217 3.30 -13.04 3.01
C TYR A 217 3.85 -11.69 3.48
N GLY A 218 3.09 -10.90 4.24
CA GLY A 218 3.50 -9.53 4.61
C GLY A 218 3.43 -8.53 3.45
N GLY A 219 2.70 -8.87 2.39
CA GLY A 219 2.45 -7.99 1.25
C GLY A 219 1.37 -6.94 1.53
N LEU A 220 1.36 -5.89 0.76
CA LEU A 220 0.39 -4.80 0.84
C LEU A 220 -0.32 -4.62 -0.50
N SER A 221 -1.64 -4.67 -0.51
CA SER A 221 -2.45 -4.55 -1.74
C SER A 221 -3.27 -3.26 -1.73
N PHE A 222 -3.37 -2.63 -2.90
CA PHE A 222 -4.05 -1.36 -3.10
C PHE A 222 -4.96 -1.42 -4.32
N PHE A 223 -6.20 -1.00 -4.17
CA PHE A 223 -7.11 -0.80 -5.28
C PHE A 223 -6.70 0.43 -6.07
N VAL A 224 -6.57 0.30 -7.39
CA VAL A 224 -6.10 1.41 -8.25
C VAL A 224 -7.12 1.84 -9.29
N GLY A 225 -8.31 1.25 -9.24
CA GLY A 225 -9.45 1.63 -10.08
C GLY A 225 -9.83 0.57 -11.12
N GLY A 226 -11.06 0.64 -11.59
CA GLY A 226 -11.64 -0.37 -12.47
C GLY A 226 -11.76 -1.72 -11.76
N ASP A 227 -10.99 -2.67 -12.19
CA ASP A 227 -10.86 -4.03 -11.66
C ASP A 227 -9.41 -4.38 -11.30
N ASN A 228 -8.55 -3.36 -11.18
CA ASN A 228 -7.13 -3.50 -11.01
C ASN A 228 -6.70 -3.33 -9.55
N ILE A 229 -5.80 -4.21 -9.09
CA ILE A 229 -5.19 -4.18 -7.77
C ILE A 229 -3.67 -4.25 -7.94
N ILE A 230 -2.96 -3.33 -7.32
CA ILE A 230 -1.49 -3.38 -7.25
C ILE A 230 -1.09 -3.83 -5.86
N SER A 231 -0.20 -4.83 -5.79
CA SER A 231 0.36 -5.31 -4.53
C SER A 231 1.88 -5.12 -4.51
N VAL A 232 2.38 -4.60 -3.41
CA VAL A 232 3.81 -4.60 -3.07
C VAL A 232 4.06 -5.85 -2.25
N CYS A 233 4.89 -6.74 -2.76
CA CYS A 233 5.10 -8.06 -2.19
C CYS A 233 6.57 -8.25 -1.77
N PRO A 234 6.84 -9.08 -0.76
CA PRO A 234 8.17 -9.63 -0.59
C PRO A 234 8.52 -10.50 -1.80
N ASN A 235 9.74 -11.00 -1.90
CA ASN A 235 10.12 -11.86 -3.02
C ASN A 235 9.34 -13.20 -2.99
N MET A 236 8.16 -13.20 -3.60
CA MET A 236 7.26 -14.36 -3.71
C MET A 236 7.48 -15.09 -5.01
N GLY A 237 7.40 -16.43 -4.96
CA GLY A 237 7.40 -17.28 -6.15
C GLY A 237 6.00 -17.53 -6.72
N GLU A 238 5.94 -18.14 -7.89
CA GLU A 238 4.71 -18.46 -8.63
C GLU A 238 3.66 -19.21 -7.79
N ALA A 239 4.10 -20.16 -6.95
CA ALA A 239 3.18 -20.92 -6.09
C ALA A 239 2.40 -20.05 -5.13
N GLY A 240 3.04 -19.03 -4.53
CA GLY A 240 2.38 -18.09 -3.63
C GLY A 240 1.29 -17.27 -4.33
N TYR A 241 1.55 -16.82 -5.55
CA TYR A 241 0.55 -16.10 -6.35
C TYR A 241 -0.61 -16.99 -6.79
N ARG A 242 -0.35 -18.23 -7.16
CA ARG A 242 -1.40 -19.21 -7.48
C ARG A 242 -2.27 -19.52 -6.27
N ASP A 243 -1.67 -19.62 -5.08
CA ASP A 243 -2.40 -19.82 -3.84
C ASP A 243 -3.27 -18.60 -3.49
N ALA A 244 -2.76 -17.39 -3.69
CA ALA A 244 -3.53 -16.15 -3.48
C ALA A 244 -4.74 -16.05 -4.42
N ILE A 245 -4.56 -16.31 -5.72
CA ILE A 245 -5.65 -16.32 -6.70
C ILE A 245 -6.72 -17.36 -6.32
N ARG A 246 -6.29 -18.58 -5.99
CA ARG A 246 -7.20 -19.65 -5.58
C ARG A 246 -7.97 -19.30 -4.32
N HIS A 247 -7.32 -18.68 -3.34
CA HIS A 247 -7.96 -18.25 -2.11
C HIS A 247 -9.06 -17.21 -2.38
N VAL A 248 -8.79 -16.20 -3.22
CA VAL A 248 -9.78 -15.17 -3.59
C VAL A 248 -10.97 -15.79 -4.34
N GLU A 249 -10.72 -16.72 -5.25
CA GLU A 249 -11.78 -17.43 -5.97
C GLU A 249 -12.68 -18.22 -5.00
N GLN A 250 -12.09 -18.94 -4.05
CA GLN A 250 -12.81 -19.75 -3.07
C GLN A 250 -13.62 -18.94 -2.08
N GLU A 251 -13.06 -17.84 -1.56
CA GLU A 251 -13.66 -17.05 -0.47
C GLU A 251 -14.57 -15.92 -0.98
N ALA A 252 -14.26 -15.34 -2.14
CA ALA A 252 -14.98 -14.20 -2.69
C ALA A 252 -15.69 -14.50 -4.02
N GLY A 253 -15.41 -15.65 -4.66
CA GLY A 253 -15.96 -15.99 -5.98
C GLY A 253 -15.42 -15.09 -7.11
N VAL A 254 -14.30 -14.42 -6.91
CA VAL A 254 -13.68 -13.52 -7.89
C VAL A 254 -12.44 -14.19 -8.47
N GLU A 255 -12.46 -14.42 -9.77
CA GLU A 255 -11.32 -14.98 -10.49
C GLU A 255 -10.35 -13.88 -10.87
N LEU A 256 -9.07 -14.06 -10.54
CA LEU A 256 -8.00 -13.11 -10.81
C LEU A 256 -6.94 -13.73 -11.73
N LYS A 257 -6.22 -12.86 -12.41
CA LYS A 257 -4.89 -13.12 -12.99
C LYS A 257 -3.90 -12.12 -12.47
N VAL A 258 -2.62 -12.42 -12.55
CA VAL A 258 -1.57 -11.55 -12.02
C VAL A 258 -0.33 -11.55 -12.91
N GLY A 259 0.14 -10.36 -13.23
CA GLY A 259 1.49 -10.13 -13.75
C GLY A 259 2.39 -9.66 -12.61
N VAL A 260 3.57 -10.26 -12.50
CA VAL A 260 4.55 -9.96 -11.45
C VAL A 260 5.80 -9.39 -12.07
N GLY A 261 6.24 -8.25 -11.54
CA GLY A 261 7.46 -7.59 -12.00
C GLY A 261 8.42 -7.30 -10.84
N THR A 262 9.72 -7.32 -11.14
CA THR A 262 10.78 -6.90 -10.23
C THR A 262 11.57 -5.75 -10.82
N GLY A 263 12.04 -4.85 -9.96
CA GLY A 263 12.82 -3.68 -10.38
C GLY A 263 13.40 -2.94 -9.18
N ARG A 264 14.23 -1.96 -9.47
CA ARG A 264 14.86 -1.08 -8.48
C ARG A 264 13.89 -0.05 -7.90
N THR A 265 12.92 0.36 -8.71
CA THR A 265 11.93 1.38 -8.38
C THR A 265 10.52 0.84 -8.59
N ALA A 266 9.51 1.52 -8.03
CA ALA A 266 8.12 1.16 -8.22
C ALA A 266 7.71 1.25 -9.71
N HIS A 267 8.25 2.22 -10.44
CA HIS A 267 8.01 2.36 -11.87
C HIS A 267 8.53 1.15 -12.66
N GLU A 268 9.79 0.76 -12.44
CA GLU A 268 10.39 -0.39 -13.13
C GLU A 268 9.64 -1.68 -12.82
N ALA A 269 9.44 -2.01 -11.54
CA ALA A 269 8.74 -3.22 -11.12
C ALA A 269 7.28 -3.24 -11.61
N GLY A 270 6.59 -2.09 -11.51
CA GLY A 270 5.19 -1.97 -11.96
C GLY A 270 5.03 -2.03 -13.47
N PHE A 271 5.99 -1.51 -14.23
CA PHE A 271 6.00 -1.62 -15.69
C PHE A 271 6.18 -3.09 -16.12
N ALA A 272 7.15 -3.80 -15.51
CA ALA A 272 7.33 -5.24 -15.73
C ALA A 272 6.08 -6.04 -15.35
N ALA A 273 5.46 -5.74 -14.19
CA ALA A 273 4.23 -6.40 -13.76
C ALA A 273 3.09 -6.20 -14.76
N LYS A 274 2.95 -5.00 -15.30
CA LYS A 274 1.93 -4.72 -16.31
C LYS A 274 2.19 -5.47 -17.62
N HIS A 275 3.45 -5.54 -18.05
CA HIS A 275 3.81 -6.33 -19.24
C HIS A 275 3.52 -7.83 -19.04
N ALA A 276 3.90 -8.40 -17.88
CA ALA A 276 3.57 -9.78 -17.53
C ALA A 276 2.05 -10.03 -17.52
N LEU A 277 1.26 -9.06 -17.07
CA LEU A 277 -0.20 -9.16 -17.09
C LEU A 277 -0.76 -9.21 -18.52
N GLU A 278 -0.19 -8.46 -19.47
CA GLU A 278 -0.59 -8.58 -20.89
C GLU A 278 -0.23 -9.96 -21.45
N VAL A 279 0.92 -10.53 -21.05
CA VAL A 279 1.28 -11.91 -21.41
C VAL A 279 0.25 -12.92 -20.87
N CYS A 280 -0.26 -12.75 -19.64
CA CYS A 280 -1.36 -13.56 -19.13
C CYS A 280 -2.59 -13.49 -20.03
N ARG A 281 -2.94 -12.28 -20.49
CA ARG A 281 -4.11 -12.08 -21.39
C ARG A 281 -3.93 -12.73 -22.73
N GLU A 282 -2.73 -12.66 -23.33
CA GLU A 282 -2.42 -13.24 -24.64
C GLU A 282 -2.36 -14.76 -24.60
N HIS A 283 -1.78 -15.34 -23.55
CA HIS A 283 -1.57 -16.78 -23.45
C HIS A 283 -2.67 -17.52 -22.69
N GLY A 284 -3.58 -16.80 -22.01
CA GLY A 284 -4.63 -17.40 -21.18
C GLY A 284 -4.06 -18.05 -19.91
N THR A 285 -3.00 -17.50 -19.36
CA THR A 285 -2.37 -17.93 -18.09
C THR A 285 -2.86 -17.05 -16.93
N ASP A 286 -2.75 -17.58 -15.71
CA ASP A 286 -3.19 -16.85 -14.51
C ASP A 286 -2.05 -16.12 -13.81
N VAL A 287 -0.80 -16.55 -14.02
CA VAL A 287 0.40 -15.99 -13.38
C VAL A 287 1.53 -15.94 -14.39
N GLU A 288 2.09 -14.76 -14.56
CA GLU A 288 3.29 -14.53 -15.38
C GLU A 288 4.26 -13.60 -14.65
N PHE A 289 5.55 -13.77 -14.94
CA PHE A 289 6.63 -12.97 -14.37
C PHE A 289 7.42 -12.29 -15.47
N ASP A 290 7.76 -11.02 -15.22
CA ASP A 290 8.68 -10.28 -16.08
C ASP A 290 9.73 -9.54 -15.24
N ARG A 291 10.86 -9.23 -15.89
CA ARG A 291 11.94 -8.41 -15.31
C ARG A 291 12.30 -7.33 -16.32
N VAL A 292 12.35 -6.09 -15.88
CA VAL A 292 12.92 -5.03 -16.71
C VAL A 292 14.42 -5.32 -16.83
N TYR A 293 14.83 -5.88 -17.96
CA TYR A 293 16.22 -5.80 -18.35
C TYR A 293 16.47 -4.32 -18.68
N ALA A 294 17.44 -3.70 -18.01
CA ALA A 294 17.93 -2.40 -18.45
C ALA A 294 18.26 -2.56 -19.94
N GLU A 295 17.45 -1.95 -20.81
CA GLU A 295 17.81 -1.81 -22.20
C GLU A 295 19.16 -1.11 -22.19
N VAL A 296 20.17 -1.85 -22.60
CA VAL A 296 21.48 -1.28 -22.89
C VAL A 296 21.21 -0.18 -23.92
N ALA A 297 21.32 1.07 -23.47
CA ALA A 297 21.25 2.21 -24.34
C ALA A 297 22.39 2.06 -25.40
N ASN A 298 22.06 1.37 -26.46
CA ASN A 298 22.80 1.40 -27.69
C ASN A 298 22.01 2.32 -28.63
N ASP A 299 22.34 3.59 -28.60
CA ASP A 299 22.64 4.43 -29.78
C ASP A 299 22.88 5.89 -29.34
#